data_321bf911763269e71c79b29fd3e832ca
#
_entry.id   321bf911763269e71c79b29fd3e832ca
#
_cell.length_a   1.000
_cell.length_b   1.000
_cell.length_c   1.000
_cell.angle_alpha   90.00
_cell.angle_beta   90.00
_cell.angle_gamma   90.00
#
_symmetry.space_group_name_H-M   'P 1'
#
loop_
_entity.id
_entity.type
_entity.pdbx_description
1 polymer ?
#
loop_
_entity_poly.entity_id
_entity_poly.type
_entity_poly.pdbx_seq_one_letter_code
_entity_poly.pdbx_strand_id
1 'polypeptide(L)'
;MSKNRAASIRARLKNRSDAAKQDFNLTLTHYGLERLLYRLSTSKHAPNFLLKGALLFKLWYVVPQRPTRDADLLGLGPDDIDSVAAVFRDLCVIEVDDGIAFEAGSVKTKTAEIRKEAGYGGGGACRTARDAGRCAALAADRHRFW
;
A
#
# COMPACT_ATOMS: atom_id res chain seq x y z
N MET A 1 -19.60 5.53 -0.90
CA MET A 1 -18.63 6.65 -0.75
C MET A 1 -19.19 7.93 -1.34
N SER A 2 -19.06 9.05 -0.61
CA SER A 2 -19.54 10.36 -1.09
C SER A 2 -18.52 10.98 -2.04
N LYS A 3 -18.96 11.40 -3.26
CA LYS A 3 -18.11 12.11 -4.24
C LYS A 3 -17.43 13.35 -3.65
N ASN A 4 -18.11 14.05 -2.76
CA ASN A 4 -17.59 15.25 -2.09
C ASN A 4 -16.39 14.92 -1.17
N ARG A 5 -16.38 13.73 -0.53
CA ARG A 5 -15.29 13.34 0.37
C ARG A 5 -14.00 13.04 -0.39
N ALA A 6 -14.08 12.31 -1.49
CA ALA A 6 -12.93 12.03 -2.33
C ALA A 6 -12.31 13.32 -2.90
N ALA A 7 -13.13 14.24 -3.40
CA ALA A 7 -12.67 15.53 -3.88
C ALA A 7 -11.99 16.36 -2.77
N SER A 8 -12.59 16.39 -1.58
CA SER A 8 -12.04 17.10 -0.42
C SER A 8 -10.67 16.52 -0.01
N ILE A 9 -10.56 15.19 0.07
CA ILE A 9 -9.30 14.52 0.41
C ILE A 9 -8.23 14.83 -0.64
N ARG A 10 -8.58 14.74 -1.94
CA ARG A 10 -7.66 15.06 -3.03
C ARG A 10 -7.16 16.51 -2.94
N ALA A 11 -8.03 17.47 -2.69
CA ALA A 11 -7.65 18.88 -2.52
C ALA A 11 -6.70 19.07 -1.34
N ARG A 12 -6.96 18.42 -0.19
CA ARG A 12 -6.08 18.47 0.98
C ARG A 12 -4.71 17.86 0.71
N LEU A 13 -4.65 16.75 -0.02
CA LEU A 13 -3.39 16.11 -0.43
C LEU A 13 -2.62 17.01 -1.39
N LYS A 14 -3.31 17.70 -2.31
CA LYS A 14 -2.68 18.65 -3.22
C LYS A 14 -2.07 19.81 -2.44
N ASN A 15 -2.81 20.44 -1.55
CA ASN A 15 -2.31 21.53 -0.71
C ASN A 15 -1.09 21.10 0.13
N ARG A 16 -1.13 19.87 0.67
CA ARG A 16 0.00 19.31 1.42
C ARG A 16 1.24 19.11 0.53
N SER A 17 1.06 18.58 -0.68
CA SER A 17 2.18 18.39 -1.61
C SER A 17 2.82 19.72 -2.03
N ASP A 18 2.00 20.74 -2.28
CA ASP A 18 2.46 22.06 -2.66
C ASP A 18 3.22 22.74 -1.51
N ALA A 19 2.69 22.68 -0.29
CA ALA A 19 3.35 23.20 0.91
C ALA A 19 4.70 22.51 1.19
N ALA A 20 4.78 21.20 0.95
CA ALA A 20 6.00 20.42 1.12
C ALA A 20 6.95 20.48 -0.09
N LYS A 21 6.57 21.17 -1.16
CA LYS A 21 7.29 21.19 -2.46
C LYS A 21 7.58 19.76 -2.97
N GLN A 22 6.65 18.85 -2.77
CA GLN A 22 6.76 17.44 -3.12
C GLN A 22 5.91 17.13 -4.35
N ASP A 23 6.36 16.15 -5.14
CA ASP A 23 5.56 15.62 -6.25
C ASP A 23 4.19 15.12 -5.79
N PHE A 24 3.12 15.58 -6.44
CA PHE A 24 1.75 15.23 -6.06
C PHE A 24 1.46 13.74 -6.25
N ASN A 25 2.01 13.11 -7.30
CA ASN A 25 1.84 11.67 -7.53
C ASN A 25 2.51 10.85 -6.43
N LEU A 26 3.66 11.31 -5.92
CA LEU A 26 4.31 10.68 -4.77
C LEU A 26 3.44 10.80 -3.51
N THR A 27 2.82 11.96 -3.28
CA THR A 27 1.89 12.18 -2.16
C THR A 27 0.67 11.25 -2.28
N LEU A 28 0.10 11.10 -3.48
CA LEU A 28 -1.01 10.17 -3.74
C LEU A 28 -0.59 8.71 -3.52
N THR A 29 0.60 8.33 -4.00
CA THR A 29 1.13 6.97 -3.80
C THR A 29 1.27 6.65 -2.31
N HIS A 30 1.86 7.57 -1.54
CA HIS A 30 1.99 7.39 -0.09
C HIS A 30 0.62 7.28 0.60
N TYR A 31 -0.32 8.12 0.23
CA TYR A 31 -1.68 8.05 0.78
C TYR A 31 -2.34 6.69 0.44
N GLY A 32 -2.20 6.23 -0.79
CA GLY A 32 -2.70 4.90 -1.20
C GLY A 32 -2.09 3.76 -0.38
N LEU A 33 -0.77 3.78 -0.18
CA LEU A 33 -0.08 2.79 0.65
C LEU A 33 -0.56 2.84 2.11
N GLU A 34 -0.68 4.03 2.70
CA GLU A 34 -1.19 4.19 4.06
C GLU A 34 -2.62 3.63 4.20
N ARG A 35 -3.49 3.84 3.22
CA ARG A 35 -4.85 3.32 3.23
C ARG A 35 -4.93 1.81 3.02
N LEU A 36 -4.02 1.23 2.23
CA LEU A 36 -3.89 -0.20 2.08
C LEU A 36 -3.39 -0.86 3.38
N LEU A 37 -2.36 -0.29 4.01
CA LEU A 37 -1.83 -0.74 5.29
C LEU A 37 -2.88 -0.64 6.41
N TYR A 38 -3.72 0.40 6.38
CA TYR A 38 -4.85 0.52 7.30
C TYR A 38 -5.83 -0.65 7.12
N ARG A 39 -6.21 -0.99 5.88
CA ARG A 39 -7.07 -2.14 5.61
C ARG A 39 -6.43 -3.46 6.07
N LEU A 40 -5.13 -3.61 5.85
CA LEU A 40 -4.38 -4.76 6.35
C LEU A 40 -4.47 -4.84 7.87
N SER A 41 -4.22 -3.74 8.59
CA SER A 41 -4.20 -3.71 10.07
C SER A 41 -5.56 -4.01 10.70
N THR A 42 -6.66 -3.73 9.99
CA THR A 42 -8.03 -4.01 10.46
C THR A 42 -8.58 -5.33 9.96
N SER A 43 -7.84 -6.05 9.13
CA SER A 43 -8.25 -7.34 8.55
C SER A 43 -7.84 -8.53 9.41
N LYS A 44 -8.44 -9.70 9.12
CA LYS A 44 -8.01 -10.99 9.70
C LYS A 44 -6.57 -11.37 9.36
N HIS A 45 -5.97 -10.69 8.37
CA HIS A 45 -4.61 -10.97 7.89
C HIS A 45 -3.53 -10.18 8.64
N ALA A 46 -3.91 -9.21 9.50
CA ALA A 46 -2.96 -8.36 10.23
C ALA A 46 -1.84 -9.15 10.95
N PRO A 47 -2.12 -10.25 11.66
CA PRO A 47 -1.08 -10.99 12.39
C PRO A 47 -0.02 -11.64 11.50
N ASN A 48 -0.32 -11.80 10.21
CA ASN A 48 0.53 -12.50 9.26
C ASN A 48 1.49 -11.58 8.51
N PHE A 49 1.51 -10.28 8.82
CA PHE A 49 2.35 -9.33 8.09
C PHE A 49 2.99 -8.32 9.02
N LEU A 50 4.27 -8.04 8.78
CA LEU A 50 5.02 -6.97 9.44
C LEU A 50 5.53 -5.99 8.39
N LEU A 51 5.28 -4.69 8.61
CA LEU A 51 5.85 -3.64 7.76
C LEU A 51 7.36 -3.55 8.01
N LYS A 52 8.14 -3.49 6.93
CA LYS A 52 9.60 -3.29 6.96
C LYS A 52 10.06 -2.31 5.87
N GLY A 53 11.34 -2.07 5.81
CA GLY A 53 11.96 -1.31 4.73
C GLY A 53 11.78 0.20 4.83
N ALA A 54 11.97 0.89 3.69
CA ALA A 54 12.09 2.34 3.63
C ALA A 54 10.83 3.09 4.10
N LEU A 55 9.64 2.51 3.92
CA LEU A 55 8.41 3.15 4.39
C LEU A 55 8.32 3.19 5.91
N LEU A 56 8.81 2.14 6.60
CA LEU A 56 8.89 2.11 8.05
C LEU A 56 9.86 3.18 8.59
N PHE A 57 11.01 3.36 7.94
CA PHE A 57 11.97 4.41 8.32
C PHE A 57 11.38 5.82 8.20
N LYS A 58 10.51 6.07 7.23
CA LYS A 58 9.81 7.35 7.10
C LYS A 58 8.93 7.67 8.32
N LEU A 59 8.41 6.66 9.02
CA LEU A 59 7.63 6.86 10.24
C LEU A 59 8.50 7.17 11.47
N TRP A 60 9.74 6.71 11.48
CA TRP A 60 10.63 6.82 12.65
C TRP A 60 11.58 8.02 12.57
N TYR A 61 11.96 8.45 11.36
CA TYR A 61 12.95 9.50 11.18
C TYR A 61 12.34 10.78 10.62
N VAL A 62 12.64 11.90 11.26
CA VAL A 62 12.21 13.24 10.83
C VAL A 62 13.02 13.72 9.60
N VAL A 63 14.21 13.14 9.38
CA VAL A 63 15.10 13.51 8.27
C VAL A 63 14.54 12.97 6.95
N PRO A 64 14.53 13.77 5.86
CA PRO A 64 14.09 13.32 4.56
C PRO A 64 14.92 12.13 4.08
N GLN A 65 14.29 10.95 4.07
CA GLN A 65 14.86 9.75 3.50
C GLN A 65 14.55 9.70 2.00
N ARG A 66 15.30 8.86 1.27
CA ARG A 66 15.02 8.61 -0.15
C ARG A 66 13.52 8.32 -0.34
N PRO A 67 12.84 9.02 -1.28
CA PRO A 67 11.43 8.76 -1.54
C PRO A 67 11.22 7.31 -1.95
N THR A 68 10.39 6.58 -1.21
CA THR A 68 9.95 5.24 -1.60
C THR A 68 8.54 5.28 -2.17
N ARG A 69 8.27 4.43 -3.14
CA ARG A 69 6.93 4.23 -3.71
C ARG A 69 6.40 2.84 -3.41
N ASP A 70 7.12 2.10 -2.59
CA ASP A 70 6.86 0.70 -2.29
C ASP A 70 6.65 0.53 -0.78
N ALA A 71 5.83 -0.44 -0.41
CA ALA A 71 5.75 -0.97 0.95
C ALA A 71 6.32 -2.38 0.96
N ASP A 72 7.34 -2.60 1.78
CA ASP A 72 7.92 -3.91 1.99
C ASP A 72 7.22 -4.57 3.19
N LEU A 73 6.71 -5.77 2.99
CA LEU A 73 6.05 -6.54 4.04
C LEU A 73 6.79 -7.88 4.23
N LEU A 74 6.98 -8.25 5.48
CA LEU A 74 7.38 -9.60 5.86
C LEU A 74 6.11 -10.42 6.12
N GLY A 75 5.90 -11.47 5.33
CA GLY A 75 4.82 -12.43 5.54
C GLY A 75 5.23 -13.53 6.52
N LEU A 76 4.36 -13.86 7.46
CA LEU A 76 4.52 -14.92 8.46
C LEU A 76 3.62 -16.15 8.18
N GLY A 77 3.03 -16.22 7.00
CA GLY A 77 2.11 -17.28 6.58
C GLY A 77 2.57 -18.02 5.33
N PRO A 78 1.64 -18.62 4.58
CA PRO A 78 1.94 -19.26 3.31
C PRO A 78 2.73 -18.34 2.39
N ASP A 79 3.77 -18.89 1.77
CA ASP A 79 4.69 -18.15 0.91
C ASP A 79 4.39 -18.32 -0.59
N ASP A 80 3.30 -19.00 -0.93
CA ASP A 80 2.87 -19.14 -2.31
C ASP A 80 2.20 -17.84 -2.83
N ILE A 81 2.48 -17.54 -4.09
CA ILE A 81 2.07 -16.29 -4.73
C ILE A 81 0.54 -16.13 -4.76
N ASP A 82 -0.19 -17.21 -4.98
CA ASP A 82 -1.65 -17.18 -5.12
C ASP A 82 -2.33 -16.88 -3.79
N SER A 83 -1.86 -17.47 -2.71
CA SER A 83 -2.33 -17.17 -1.34
C SER A 83 -2.07 -15.72 -0.96
N VAL A 84 -0.88 -15.19 -1.25
CA VAL A 84 -0.57 -13.80 -0.99
C VAL A 84 -1.44 -12.88 -1.85
N ALA A 85 -1.64 -13.19 -3.13
CA ALA A 85 -2.52 -12.40 -4.00
C ALA A 85 -3.97 -12.40 -3.50
N ALA A 86 -4.46 -13.54 -2.98
CA ALA A 86 -5.80 -13.63 -2.40
C ALA A 86 -5.96 -12.70 -1.19
N VAL A 87 -4.95 -12.63 -0.31
CA VAL A 87 -4.94 -11.65 0.80
C VAL A 87 -5.12 -10.23 0.28
N PHE A 88 -4.33 -9.80 -0.70
CA PHE A 88 -4.44 -8.43 -1.22
C PHE A 88 -5.77 -8.16 -1.93
N ARG A 89 -6.37 -9.16 -2.58
CA ARG A 89 -7.74 -9.05 -3.12
C ARG A 89 -8.77 -8.88 -2.01
N ASP A 90 -8.65 -9.63 -0.90
CA ASP A 90 -9.48 -9.46 0.29
C ASP A 90 -9.39 -8.03 0.85
N LEU A 91 -8.18 -7.44 0.89
CA LEU A 91 -8.00 -6.06 1.35
C LEU A 91 -8.68 -5.04 0.43
N CYS A 92 -8.67 -5.27 -0.88
CA CYS A 92 -9.27 -4.36 -1.85
C CYS A 92 -10.79 -4.23 -1.69
N VAL A 93 -11.48 -5.24 -1.19
CA VAL A 93 -12.93 -5.23 -0.99
C VAL A 93 -13.35 -4.65 0.36
N ILE A 94 -12.41 -4.35 1.25
CA ILE A 94 -12.72 -3.68 2.53
C ILE A 94 -13.10 -2.22 2.23
N GLU A 95 -14.35 -1.89 2.46
CA GLU A 95 -14.86 -0.53 2.29
C GLU A 95 -14.46 0.37 3.45
N VAL A 96 -13.86 1.51 3.13
CA VAL A 96 -13.54 2.57 4.09
C VAL A 96 -13.88 3.91 3.45
N ASP A 97 -14.49 4.82 4.20
CA ASP A 97 -14.83 6.16 3.70
C ASP A 97 -13.62 7.10 3.74
N ASP A 98 -12.57 6.74 3.01
CA ASP A 98 -11.29 7.44 2.94
C ASP A 98 -10.96 8.00 1.55
N GLY A 99 -11.93 8.03 0.65
CA GLY A 99 -11.77 8.61 -0.68
C GLY A 99 -10.99 7.73 -1.66
N ILE A 100 -10.63 6.50 -1.31
CA ILE A 100 -9.96 5.53 -2.18
C ILE A 100 -10.78 4.25 -2.30
N ALA A 101 -10.98 3.80 -3.53
CA ALA A 101 -11.43 2.46 -3.84
C ALA A 101 -10.28 1.66 -4.46
N PHE A 102 -10.02 0.48 -3.93
CA PHE A 102 -9.07 -0.46 -4.51
C PHE A 102 -9.83 -1.46 -5.39
N GLU A 103 -9.27 -1.76 -6.55
CA GLU A 103 -9.86 -2.69 -7.49
C GLU A 103 -9.19 -4.07 -7.35
N ALA A 104 -9.92 -5.06 -6.85
CA ALA A 104 -9.38 -6.41 -6.61
C ALA A 104 -8.86 -7.07 -7.90
N GLY A 105 -9.48 -6.79 -9.05
CA GLY A 105 -9.02 -7.28 -10.37
C GLY A 105 -7.70 -6.65 -10.84
N SER A 106 -7.25 -5.57 -10.22
CA SER A 106 -5.97 -4.92 -10.53
C SER A 106 -4.77 -5.54 -9.79
N VAL A 107 -5.01 -6.43 -8.83
CA VAL A 107 -3.96 -7.16 -8.12
C VAL A 107 -3.23 -8.08 -9.09
N LYS A 108 -2.00 -7.71 -9.44
CA LYS A 108 -1.13 -8.49 -10.33
C LYS A 108 0.02 -9.06 -9.53
N THR A 109 0.24 -10.34 -9.67
CA THR A 109 1.44 -10.99 -9.19
C THR A 109 2.47 -11.01 -10.32
N LYS A 110 3.67 -10.56 -10.01
CA LYS A 110 4.83 -10.91 -10.82
C LYS A 110 5.52 -12.07 -10.11
N THR A 111 6.07 -12.99 -10.89
CA THR A 111 7.04 -13.99 -10.41
C THR A 111 8.26 -13.24 -9.85
N ALA A 112 8.09 -12.58 -8.74
CA ALA A 112 9.17 -12.03 -7.97
C ALA A 112 9.61 -13.13 -7.02
N GLU A 113 10.91 -13.43 -7.03
CA GLU A 113 11.51 -14.30 -6.02
C GLU A 113 11.04 -13.86 -4.64
N ILE A 114 10.25 -14.70 -4.00
CA ILE A 114 10.00 -14.57 -2.56
C ILE A 114 11.37 -14.82 -1.93
N ARG A 115 12.04 -13.76 -1.50
CA ARG A 115 13.32 -13.89 -0.82
C ARG A 115 13.06 -14.53 0.52
N LYS A 116 13.42 -15.79 0.65
CA LYS A 116 13.51 -16.46 1.93
C LYS A 116 14.69 -15.83 2.67
N GLU A 117 14.42 -15.02 3.67
CA GLU A 117 15.48 -14.56 4.57
C GLU A 117 15.88 -15.75 5.44
N ALA A 118 17.07 -16.28 5.19
CA ALA A 118 17.66 -17.32 6.02
C ALA A 118 17.87 -16.78 7.44
N GLY A 119 17.19 -17.35 8.43
CA GLY A 119 17.53 -17.13 9.83
C GLY A 119 16.39 -16.88 10.81
N TYR A 120 15.17 -16.58 10.37
CA TYR A 120 14.00 -16.52 11.24
C TYR A 120 12.89 -17.40 10.66
N GLY A 121 12.51 -18.42 11.38
CA GLY A 121 11.66 -19.51 10.94
C GLY A 121 10.47 -19.09 10.07
N GLY A 122 10.49 -19.48 8.83
CA GLY A 122 9.31 -19.57 7.97
C GLY A 122 8.79 -18.30 7.32
N GLY A 123 9.42 -17.15 7.52
CA GLY A 123 8.94 -15.90 6.94
C GLY A 123 9.48 -15.64 5.54
N GLY A 124 8.65 -15.76 4.51
CA GLY A 124 8.96 -15.26 3.17
C GLY A 124 8.78 -13.74 3.09
N ALA A 125 9.79 -13.00 2.61
CA ALA A 125 9.61 -11.57 2.33
C ALA A 125 8.80 -11.41 1.03
N CYS A 126 7.58 -10.92 1.13
CA CYS A 126 6.74 -10.67 -0.02
C CYS A 126 6.99 -9.26 -0.57
N ARG A 127 7.46 -9.16 -1.83
CA ARG A 127 7.58 -7.89 -2.56
C ARG A 127 6.29 -7.46 -3.27
N THR A 128 5.20 -8.15 -3.06
CA THR A 128 3.91 -7.88 -3.74
C THR A 128 3.33 -6.51 -3.40
N ALA A 129 3.80 -5.87 -2.33
CA ALA A 129 3.40 -4.50 -2.00
C ALA A 129 3.83 -3.46 -3.06
N ARG A 130 4.84 -3.73 -3.90
CA ARG A 130 5.16 -2.87 -5.03
C ARG A 130 4.02 -2.81 -6.04
N ASP A 131 3.36 -3.92 -6.30
CA ASP A 131 2.23 -3.99 -7.23
C ASP A 131 0.94 -3.49 -6.55
N ALA A 132 0.74 -3.71 -5.27
CA ALA A 132 -0.33 -3.08 -4.50
C ALA A 132 -0.17 -1.54 -4.42
N GLY A 133 1.06 -1.04 -4.27
CA GLY A 133 1.37 0.38 -4.38
C GLY A 133 1.06 0.94 -5.77
N ARG A 134 1.30 0.18 -6.84
CA ARG A 134 0.87 0.54 -8.20
C ARG A 134 -0.64 0.45 -8.38
N CYS A 135 -1.32 -0.47 -7.72
CA CYS A 135 -2.78 -0.54 -7.72
C CYS A 135 -3.37 0.71 -7.07
N ALA A 136 -2.81 1.17 -5.95
CA ALA A 136 -3.19 2.42 -5.33
C ALA A 136 -2.84 3.64 -6.21
N ALA A 137 -1.66 3.64 -6.84
CA ALA A 137 -1.23 4.68 -7.77
C ALA A 137 -2.01 4.66 -9.09
N LEU A 138 -2.33 3.47 -9.62
CA LEU A 138 -3.16 3.32 -10.83
C LEU A 138 -4.62 3.70 -10.58
N ALA A 139 -5.16 3.46 -9.40
CA ALA A 139 -6.46 3.98 -8.99
C ALA A 139 -6.42 5.53 -8.91
N ALA A 140 -5.30 6.10 -8.47
CA ALA A 140 -5.09 7.55 -8.46
C ALA A 140 -4.87 8.13 -9.88
N ASP A 141 -4.19 7.38 -10.78
CA ASP A 141 -3.80 7.86 -12.13
C ASP A 141 -4.95 7.73 -13.15
N ARG A 142 -5.93 6.88 -12.93
CA ARG A 142 -7.08 6.67 -13.83
C ARG A 142 -8.36 7.38 -13.39
N HIS A 143 -8.29 8.58 -12.84
CA HIS A 143 -9.48 9.42 -12.58
C HIS A 143 -10.63 8.77 -11.78
N ARG A 144 -10.38 7.73 -11.00
CA ARG A 144 -11.40 7.08 -10.18
C ARG A 144 -11.28 7.42 -8.69
N PHE A 145 -11.12 8.69 -8.39
CA PHE A 145 -11.62 9.21 -7.13
C PHE A 145 -13.12 9.42 -7.31
N TRP A 146 -13.92 8.53 -6.78
CA TRP A 146 -15.37 8.61 -6.77
C TRP A 146 -15.88 9.50 -5.68
#